data_4a6b9743033cf479ec5746ce1f53e059
#
_entry.id   4a6b9743033cf479ec5746ce1f53e059
#
_cell.length_a   1.000
_cell.length_b   1.000
_cell.length_c   1.000
_cell.angle_alpha   90.00
_cell.angle_beta   90.00
_cell.angle_gamma   90.00
#
_symmetry.space_group_name_H-M   'P 1'
#
loop_
_entity.id
_entity.type
_entity.pdbx_description
1 polymer ?
#
loop_
_entity_poly.entity_id
_entity_poly.type
_entity_poly.pdbx_seq_one_letter_code
_entity_poly.pdbx_strand_id
1 'polypeptide(L)'
;MEQKKGAGRIAKWDNARWILITLVVICHFFENYLGKPVANSLFFYVYTFHMPAFFLIAGLFSKKTVEDRRIDKVAPYILIYIFIKIVNWIVQMIIYGKYTSINWFIESGVAWFALAMFFMYIITFYTKRFKPVYVFVLSVVIAMI
;
A
#
# COMPACT_ATOMS: atom_id res chain seq x y z
N MET A 1 -30.45 -17.00 -21.95
CA MET A 1 -29.40 -16.89 -20.91
C MET A 1 -28.28 -16.02 -21.47
N GLU A 2 -28.31 -14.73 -21.20
CA GLU A 2 -27.27 -13.79 -21.63
C GLU A 2 -26.05 -13.93 -20.71
N GLN A 3 -24.97 -14.45 -21.25
CA GLN A 3 -23.67 -14.40 -20.55
C GLN A 3 -23.27 -12.93 -20.38
N LYS A 4 -23.35 -12.41 -19.15
CA LYS A 4 -22.67 -11.16 -18.77
C LYS A 4 -21.20 -11.31 -19.15
N LYS A 5 -20.79 -10.70 -20.28
CA LYS A 5 -19.37 -10.48 -20.58
C LYS A 5 -18.76 -9.68 -19.44
N GLY A 6 -18.10 -10.37 -18.54
CA GLY A 6 -17.27 -9.75 -17.50
C GLY A 6 -16.26 -8.84 -18.20
N ALA A 7 -16.09 -7.61 -17.72
CA ALA A 7 -15.08 -6.70 -18.22
C ALA A 7 -13.74 -7.44 -18.29
N GLY A 8 -13.21 -7.61 -19.51
CA GLY A 8 -12.05 -8.46 -19.75
C GLY A 8 -10.89 -8.10 -18.84
N ARG A 9 -10.44 -9.08 -18.07
CA ARG A 9 -9.25 -8.95 -17.20
C ARG A 9 -8.06 -8.56 -18.08
N ILE A 10 -7.47 -7.40 -17.80
CA ILE A 10 -6.36 -6.91 -18.59
C ILE A 10 -5.07 -7.52 -18.02
N ALA A 11 -4.61 -8.63 -18.62
CA ALA A 11 -3.47 -9.43 -18.15
C ALA A 11 -2.20 -8.60 -17.88
N LYS A 12 -1.96 -7.53 -18.65
CA LYS A 12 -0.78 -6.66 -18.45
C LYS A 12 -0.73 -6.03 -17.04
N TRP A 13 -1.89 -5.66 -16.48
CA TRP A 13 -1.94 -5.04 -15.15
C TRP A 13 -1.80 -6.07 -14.02
N ASP A 14 -2.30 -7.29 -14.25
CA ASP A 14 -2.09 -8.39 -13.33
C ASP A 14 -0.61 -8.80 -13.30
N ASN A 15 0.03 -8.87 -14.47
CA ASN A 15 1.47 -9.11 -14.56
C ASN A 15 2.30 -8.01 -13.91
N ALA A 16 1.94 -6.73 -14.12
CA ALA A 16 2.62 -5.61 -13.46
C ALA A 16 2.52 -5.70 -11.92
N ARG A 17 1.33 -6.00 -11.38
CA ARG A 17 1.15 -6.21 -9.94
C ARG A 17 1.98 -7.38 -9.43
N TRP A 18 2.01 -8.48 -10.16
CA TRP A 18 2.79 -9.65 -9.79
C TRP A 18 4.29 -9.33 -9.71
N ILE A 19 4.82 -8.63 -10.72
CA ILE A 19 6.21 -8.16 -10.72
C ILE A 19 6.48 -7.26 -9.51
N LEU A 20 5.61 -6.29 -9.24
CA LEU A 20 5.78 -5.39 -8.10
C LEU A 20 5.75 -6.13 -6.76
N ILE A 21 4.86 -7.10 -6.58
CA ILE A 21 4.82 -7.95 -5.37
C ILE A 21 6.12 -8.72 -5.22
N THR A 22 6.62 -9.31 -6.30
CA THR A 22 7.91 -10.01 -6.28
C THR A 22 9.06 -9.08 -5.87
N LEU A 23 9.08 -7.86 -6.39
CA LEU A 23 10.08 -6.85 -6.00
C LEU A 23 9.99 -6.47 -4.53
N VAL A 24 8.78 -6.36 -3.95
CA VAL A 24 8.59 -6.14 -2.51
C VAL A 24 9.25 -7.26 -1.70
N VAL A 25 8.97 -8.52 -2.06
CA VAL A 25 9.56 -9.68 -1.36
C VAL A 25 11.08 -9.65 -1.45
N ILE A 26 11.62 -9.38 -2.63
CA ILE A 26 13.07 -9.26 -2.85
C ILE A 26 13.67 -8.13 -2.00
N CYS A 27 13.01 -6.96 -1.95
CA CYS A 27 13.47 -5.84 -1.12
C CYS A 27 13.55 -6.20 0.36
N HIS A 28 12.51 -6.84 0.90
CA HIS A 28 12.52 -7.28 2.31
C HIS A 28 13.61 -8.33 2.59
N PHE A 29 13.98 -9.11 1.58
CA PHE A 29 15.12 -10.01 1.71
C PHE A 29 16.44 -9.24 1.82
N PHE A 30 16.61 -8.18 1.04
CA PHE A 30 17.79 -7.32 1.08
C PHE A 30 17.92 -6.48 2.36
N GLU A 31 16.84 -6.22 3.08
CA GLU A 31 16.90 -5.52 4.38
C GLU A 31 17.87 -6.17 5.37
N ASN A 32 17.97 -7.51 5.35
CA ASN A 32 18.90 -8.24 6.20
C ASN A 32 20.38 -8.08 5.81
N TYR A 33 20.63 -7.56 4.62
CA TYR A 33 21.98 -7.34 4.06
C TYR A 33 22.32 -5.86 3.91
N LEU A 34 21.53 -4.97 4.49
CA LEU A 34 21.82 -3.54 4.52
C LEU A 34 23.17 -3.31 5.24
N GLY A 35 23.98 -2.42 4.66
CA GLY A 35 25.37 -2.21 5.08
C GLY A 35 26.39 -2.67 4.02
N LYS A 36 25.98 -3.55 3.09
CA LYS A 36 26.81 -3.89 1.92
C LYS A 36 26.47 -2.94 0.76
N PRO A 37 27.45 -2.31 0.09
CA PRO A 37 27.20 -1.28 -0.94
C PRO A 37 26.24 -1.73 -2.04
N VAL A 38 26.43 -2.95 -2.57
CA VAL A 38 25.58 -3.50 -3.63
C VAL A 38 24.14 -3.72 -3.17
N ALA A 39 23.94 -4.29 -1.96
CA ALA A 39 22.61 -4.53 -1.41
C ALA A 39 21.86 -3.21 -1.14
N ASN A 40 22.56 -2.20 -0.61
CA ASN A 40 22.00 -0.86 -0.41
C ASN A 40 21.55 -0.25 -1.73
N SER A 41 22.41 -0.28 -2.76
CA SER A 41 22.09 0.33 -4.06
C SER A 41 20.85 -0.34 -4.69
N LEU A 42 20.79 -1.67 -4.67
CA LEU A 42 19.65 -2.43 -5.21
C LEU A 42 18.37 -2.15 -4.41
N PHE A 43 18.47 -2.15 -3.08
CA PHE A 43 17.34 -1.85 -2.20
C PHE A 43 16.77 -0.47 -2.51
N PHE A 44 17.58 0.57 -2.47
CA PHE A 44 17.13 1.94 -2.73
C PHE A 44 16.60 2.12 -4.14
N TYR A 45 17.26 1.54 -5.15
CA TYR A 45 16.80 1.60 -6.53
C TYR A 45 15.38 1.02 -6.69
N VAL A 46 15.15 -0.19 -6.19
CA VAL A 46 13.83 -0.83 -6.28
C VAL A 46 12.81 -0.10 -5.43
N TYR A 47 13.19 0.32 -4.21
CA TYR A 47 12.29 1.01 -3.27
C TYR A 47 11.77 2.34 -3.82
N THR A 48 12.58 3.05 -4.61
CA THR A 48 12.22 4.33 -5.20
C THR A 48 11.02 4.25 -6.15
N PHE A 49 10.86 3.16 -6.88
CA PHE A 49 9.79 3.08 -7.90
C PHE A 49 8.68 2.09 -7.58
N HIS A 50 8.94 0.98 -6.85
CA HIS A 50 7.93 -0.06 -6.71
C HIS A 50 6.72 0.39 -5.89
N MET A 51 6.94 1.16 -4.82
CA MET A 51 5.85 1.68 -3.99
C MET A 51 4.99 2.72 -4.72
N PRO A 52 5.57 3.77 -5.37
CA PRO A 52 4.81 4.66 -6.23
C PRO A 52 4.04 3.94 -7.35
N ALA A 53 4.65 2.90 -7.96
CA ALA A 53 3.99 2.12 -9.00
C ALA A 53 2.77 1.34 -8.46
N PHE A 54 2.84 0.80 -7.23
CA PHE A 54 1.68 0.19 -6.58
C PHE A 54 0.55 1.18 -6.38
N PHE A 55 0.84 2.37 -5.86
CA PHE A 55 -0.17 3.41 -5.66
C PHE A 55 -0.76 3.87 -6.99
N LEU A 56 0.06 4.01 -8.04
CA LEU A 56 -0.41 4.35 -9.38
C LEU A 56 -1.41 3.30 -9.90
N ILE A 57 -1.03 2.02 -9.85
CA ILE A 57 -1.89 0.93 -10.32
C ILE A 57 -3.17 0.87 -9.48
N ALA A 58 -3.07 0.99 -8.16
CA ALA A 58 -4.24 1.03 -7.29
C ALA A 58 -5.17 2.20 -7.64
N GLY A 59 -4.61 3.38 -7.89
CA GLY A 59 -5.36 4.57 -8.32
C GLY A 59 -6.09 4.37 -9.64
N LEU A 60 -5.45 3.77 -10.64
CA LEU A 60 -6.08 3.47 -11.94
C LEU A 60 -7.33 2.59 -11.82
N PHE A 61 -7.35 1.67 -10.85
CA PHE A 61 -8.49 0.76 -10.64
C PHE A 61 -9.45 1.21 -9.54
N SER A 62 -9.16 2.30 -8.86
CA SER A 62 -9.98 2.80 -7.74
C SER A 62 -11.23 3.55 -8.19
N LYS A 63 -11.29 4.02 -9.44
CA LYS A 63 -12.36 4.91 -9.94
C LYS A 63 -13.76 4.43 -9.55
N LYS A 64 -14.11 3.19 -9.91
CA LYS A 64 -15.42 2.62 -9.60
C LYS A 64 -15.67 2.47 -8.10
N THR A 65 -14.65 2.10 -7.33
CA THR A 65 -14.72 1.97 -5.87
C THR A 65 -15.02 3.32 -5.21
N VAL A 66 -14.40 4.38 -5.74
CA VAL A 66 -14.58 5.75 -5.24
C VAL A 66 -15.91 6.35 -5.68
N GLU A 67 -16.32 6.15 -6.94
CA GLU A 67 -17.59 6.64 -7.47
C GLU A 67 -18.78 6.04 -6.72
N ASP A 68 -18.78 4.72 -6.54
CA ASP A 68 -19.84 3.96 -5.89
C ASP A 68 -19.74 3.98 -4.34
N ARG A 69 -18.73 4.66 -3.77
CA ARG A 69 -18.42 4.68 -2.32
C ARG A 69 -18.40 3.29 -1.69
N ARG A 70 -17.74 2.36 -2.33
CA ARG A 70 -17.67 0.97 -1.90
C ARG A 70 -16.72 0.79 -0.70
N ILE A 71 -17.22 1.12 0.49
CA ILE A 71 -16.48 0.97 1.76
C ILE A 71 -16.13 -0.50 2.01
N ASP A 72 -16.97 -1.43 1.55
CA ASP A 72 -16.72 -2.88 1.59
C ASP A 72 -15.39 -3.30 0.97
N LYS A 73 -14.89 -2.53 -0.01
CA LYS A 73 -13.58 -2.76 -0.64
C LYS A 73 -12.42 -2.02 0.02
N VAL A 74 -12.71 -1.02 0.83
CA VAL A 74 -11.70 -0.22 1.52
C VAL A 74 -11.46 -0.72 2.94
N ALA A 75 -12.51 -1.17 3.62
CA ALA A 75 -12.41 -1.72 4.96
C ALA A 75 -11.37 -2.86 5.13
N PRO A 76 -11.17 -3.78 4.17
CA PRO A 76 -10.15 -4.82 4.31
C PRO A 76 -8.73 -4.27 4.55
N TYR A 77 -8.38 -3.10 4.04
CA TYR A 77 -7.05 -2.52 4.25
C TYR A 77 -6.79 -2.19 5.72
N ILE A 78 -7.75 -1.56 6.39
CA ILE A 78 -7.60 -1.27 7.83
C ILE A 78 -7.68 -2.54 8.68
N LEU A 79 -8.50 -3.51 8.29
CA LEU A 79 -8.58 -4.80 8.98
C LEU A 79 -7.27 -5.59 8.86
N ILE A 80 -6.64 -5.62 7.70
CA ILE A 80 -5.33 -6.23 7.48
C ILE A 80 -4.27 -5.53 8.34
N TYR A 81 -4.28 -4.20 8.38
CA TYR A 81 -3.37 -3.43 9.23
C TYR A 81 -3.49 -3.82 10.71
N ILE A 82 -4.71 -3.81 11.25
CA ILE A 82 -4.99 -4.17 12.63
C ILE A 82 -4.57 -5.63 12.91
N PHE A 83 -4.90 -6.54 12.01
CA PHE A 83 -4.54 -7.95 12.12
C PHE A 83 -3.02 -8.15 12.21
N ILE A 84 -2.25 -7.54 11.31
CA ILE A 84 -0.79 -7.63 11.32
C ILE A 84 -0.22 -7.03 12.61
N LYS A 85 -0.75 -5.91 13.09
CA LYS A 85 -0.33 -5.30 14.36
C LYS A 85 -0.54 -6.24 15.54
N ILE A 86 -1.70 -6.87 15.63
CA ILE A 86 -2.02 -7.81 16.70
C ILE A 86 -1.10 -9.04 16.62
N VAL A 87 -0.90 -9.60 15.43
CA VAL A 87 -0.01 -10.75 15.24
C VAL A 87 1.42 -10.41 15.63
N ASN A 88 1.96 -9.28 15.19
CA ASN A 88 3.30 -8.84 15.57
C ASN A 88 3.42 -8.63 17.06
N TRP A 89 2.43 -8.05 17.71
CA TRP A 89 2.42 -7.87 19.16
C TRP A 89 2.44 -9.21 19.89
N ILE A 90 1.61 -10.17 19.50
CA ILE A 90 1.59 -11.53 20.07
C ILE A 90 2.95 -12.22 19.89
N VAL A 91 3.53 -12.14 18.68
CA VAL A 91 4.83 -12.74 18.38
C VAL A 91 5.93 -12.11 19.26
N GLN A 92 5.92 -10.80 19.43
CA GLN A 92 6.89 -10.13 20.31
C GLN A 92 6.73 -10.54 21.76
N MET A 93 5.50 -10.68 22.26
CA MET A 93 5.25 -11.19 23.62
C MET A 93 5.80 -12.60 23.82
N ILE A 94 5.58 -13.48 22.85
CA ILE A 94 6.05 -14.88 22.95
C ILE A 94 7.57 -14.97 22.88
N ILE A 95 8.20 -14.21 21.95
CA ILE A 95 9.66 -14.29 21.72
C ILE A 95 10.44 -13.57 22.83
N TYR A 96 10.02 -12.38 23.21
CA TYR A 96 10.79 -11.52 24.13
C TYR A 96 10.30 -11.53 25.58
N GLY A 97 9.15 -12.15 25.85
CA GLY A 97 8.58 -12.25 27.20
C GLY A 97 8.24 -10.90 27.86
N LYS A 98 8.18 -9.83 27.07
CA LYS A 98 7.94 -8.48 27.58
C LYS A 98 6.56 -7.98 27.14
N TYR A 99 5.78 -7.48 28.11
CA TYR A 99 4.56 -6.75 27.82
C TYR A 99 4.92 -5.38 27.24
N THR A 100 4.86 -5.25 25.93
CA THR A 100 5.01 -3.97 25.23
C THR A 100 3.64 -3.44 24.84
N SER A 101 3.44 -2.13 24.99
CA SER A 101 2.22 -1.49 24.48
C SER A 101 2.20 -1.51 22.95
N ILE A 102 1.02 -1.76 22.36
CA ILE A 102 0.87 -1.65 20.91
C ILE A 102 0.99 -0.18 20.51
N ASN A 103 2.01 0.15 19.73
CA ASN A 103 2.12 1.47 19.16
C ASN A 103 1.39 1.50 17.80
N TRP A 104 0.20 2.12 17.78
CA TRP A 104 -0.65 2.16 16.60
C TRP A 104 -0.16 3.11 15.51
N PHE A 105 0.67 4.09 15.83
CA PHE A 105 1.10 5.13 14.90
C PHE A 105 2.52 4.95 14.38
N ILE A 106 3.37 4.23 15.11
CA ILE A 106 4.72 3.93 14.66
C ILE A 106 4.71 2.58 13.96
N GLU A 107 5.03 2.59 12.68
CA GLU A 107 5.09 1.39 11.86
C GLU A 107 6.51 1.18 11.36
N SER A 108 7.08 0.03 11.71
CA SER A 108 8.41 -0.41 11.27
C SER A 108 8.35 -1.68 10.43
N GLY A 109 7.29 -1.86 9.65
CA GLY A 109 7.12 -3.10 8.90
C GLY A 109 6.17 -2.98 7.72
N VAL A 110 5.77 -4.11 7.18
CA VAL A 110 4.98 -4.22 5.93
C VAL A 110 3.57 -3.64 6.05
N ALA A 111 3.04 -3.51 7.29
CA ALA A 111 1.66 -3.10 7.51
C ALA A 111 1.35 -1.64 7.11
N TRP A 112 2.37 -0.76 7.10
CA TRP A 112 2.19 0.65 6.74
C TRP A 112 1.56 0.84 5.35
N PHE A 113 1.82 -0.06 4.41
CA PHE A 113 1.25 0.02 3.06
C PHE A 113 -0.27 -0.13 3.08
N ALA A 114 -0.80 -1.06 3.88
CA ALA A 114 -2.24 -1.24 4.03
C ALA A 114 -2.90 0.02 4.64
N LEU A 115 -2.27 0.59 5.65
CA LEU A 115 -2.72 1.84 6.26
C LEU A 115 -2.70 3.01 5.26
N ALA A 116 -1.62 3.14 4.49
CA ALA A 116 -1.50 4.15 3.45
C ALA A 116 -2.56 4.00 2.36
N MET A 117 -2.84 2.77 1.90
CA MET A 117 -3.91 2.49 0.95
C MET A 117 -5.28 2.89 1.51
N PHE A 118 -5.57 2.58 2.77
CA PHE A 118 -6.80 3.01 3.43
C PHE A 118 -6.94 4.53 3.40
N PHE A 119 -5.93 5.27 3.84
CA PHE A 119 -5.97 6.74 3.81
C PHE A 119 -6.07 7.31 2.40
N MET A 120 -5.38 6.75 1.42
CA MET A 120 -5.48 7.15 0.02
C MET A 120 -6.92 7.07 -0.49
N TYR A 121 -7.64 5.98 -0.19
CA TYR A 121 -9.06 5.86 -0.55
C TYR A 121 -9.93 6.88 0.17
N ILE A 122 -9.72 7.07 1.48
CA ILE A 122 -10.49 8.06 2.26
C ILE A 122 -10.28 9.48 1.70
N ILE A 123 -9.03 9.88 1.48
CA ILE A 123 -8.70 11.19 0.89
C ILE A 123 -9.39 11.33 -0.48
N THR A 124 -9.31 10.30 -1.32
CA THR A 124 -9.93 10.33 -2.66
C THR A 124 -11.45 10.44 -2.60
N PHE A 125 -12.13 9.84 -1.60
CA PHE A 125 -13.57 10.01 -1.42
C PHE A 125 -13.97 11.46 -1.14
N TYR A 126 -13.15 12.19 -0.39
CA TYR A 126 -13.40 13.59 -0.09
C TYR A 126 -12.97 14.53 -1.23
N THR A 127 -11.86 14.23 -1.89
CA THR A 127 -11.29 15.09 -2.92
C THR A 127 -11.93 14.90 -4.30
N LYS A 128 -12.70 13.84 -4.53
CA LYS A 128 -13.35 13.57 -5.83
C LYS A 128 -14.25 14.70 -6.36
N ARG A 129 -14.71 15.60 -5.49
CA ARG A 129 -15.53 16.76 -5.86
C ARG A 129 -14.71 17.91 -6.43
N PHE A 130 -13.43 17.96 -6.16
CA PHE A 130 -12.53 18.99 -6.65
C PHE A 130 -12.01 18.66 -8.03
N LYS A 131 -11.69 19.70 -8.82
CA LYS A 131 -11.03 19.49 -10.10
C LYS A 131 -9.65 18.84 -9.88
N PRO A 132 -9.25 17.85 -10.68
CA PRO A 132 -7.98 17.11 -10.50
C PRO A 132 -6.75 18.02 -10.39
N VAL A 133 -6.76 19.16 -11.09
CA VAL A 133 -5.68 20.15 -11.05
C VAL A 133 -5.45 20.70 -9.65
N TYR A 134 -6.51 21.04 -8.92
CA TYR A 134 -6.37 21.56 -7.55
C TYR A 134 -5.82 20.51 -6.57
N VAL A 135 -6.27 19.27 -6.71
CA VAL A 135 -5.76 18.14 -5.90
C VAL A 135 -4.28 17.91 -6.20
N PHE A 136 -3.89 17.95 -7.48
CA PHE A 136 -2.49 17.82 -7.89
C PHE A 136 -1.63 18.94 -7.33
N VAL A 137 -2.01 20.22 -7.51
CA VAL A 137 -1.27 21.36 -7.00
C VAL A 137 -1.13 21.26 -5.48
N LEU A 138 -2.21 20.94 -4.75
CA LEU A 138 -2.17 20.78 -3.31
C LEU A 138 -1.21 19.66 -2.88
N SER A 139 -1.22 18.51 -3.56
CA SER A 139 -0.32 17.40 -3.26
C SER A 139 1.16 17.77 -3.49
N VAL A 140 1.46 18.55 -4.53
CA VAL A 140 2.82 19.05 -4.78
C VAL A 140 3.26 20.03 -3.68
N VAL A 141 2.38 20.95 -3.29
CA VAL A 141 2.69 21.90 -2.21
C VAL A 141 2.96 21.18 -0.88
N ILE A 142 2.13 20.20 -0.52
CA ILE A 142 2.33 19.40 0.70
C ILE A 142 3.64 18.60 0.64
N ALA A 143 4.02 18.10 -0.54
CA ALA A 143 5.27 17.34 -0.70
C ALA A 143 6.54 18.21 -0.63
N MET A 144 6.41 19.54 -0.73
CA MET A 144 7.53 20.49 -0.66
C MET A 144 7.75 21.07 0.75
N ILE A 145 6.83 20.84 1.68
CA ILE A 145 6.91 21.25 3.09
C ILE A 145 7.48 20.10 3.94
#